data_0ad4da7aefb39987bddf2003a99e030c
#
_entry.id   0ad4da7aefb39987bddf2003a99e030c
#
_cell.length_a   1.000
_cell.length_b   1.000
_cell.length_c   1.000
_cell.angle_alpha   90.00
_cell.angle_beta   90.00
_cell.angle_gamma   90.00
#
_symmetry.space_group_name_H-M   'P 1'
#
loop_
_entity.id
_entity.type
_entity.pdbx_description
1 polymer ?
#
loop_
_entity_poly.entity_id
_entity_poly.type
_entity_poly.pdbx_seq_one_letter_code
_entity_poly.pdbx_strand_id
1 'polypeptide(L)'
;NNNSTSKKKNSDSKETVTIKNSFEASGKENNGSDKKKISNTVEVPKNPKNAVVLDYGALDVLKELGVADKVKGLPKGENNQSLPKFLDEFKDDKYINTGNLKEVNFDKVASAKPDVIFISGRTANQKNLDEFKKAAPKAKVVYVGTSDDNLIKDMKKNTENLGKIYDKEDKAKKINKDLDRKISDMKDKTKDFNKKVMYLLVNEGELSTFGPGGRFGGLVFDTLGFKP
;
A
#
# COMPACT_ATOMS: atom_id res chain seq x y z
N ASN A 1 32.51 50.47 6.35
CA ASN A 1 32.63 49.13 6.92
C ASN A 1 31.24 48.59 7.21
N ASN A 2 30.60 48.03 6.18
CA ASN A 2 29.31 47.36 6.30
C ASN A 2 29.56 45.84 6.37
N ASN A 3 29.47 45.28 7.55
CA ASN A 3 29.43 43.86 7.76
C ASN A 3 27.98 43.39 7.60
N SER A 4 27.65 42.88 6.42
CA SER A 4 26.41 42.23 6.14
C SER A 4 26.59 40.73 6.48
N THR A 5 26.20 40.31 7.68
CA THR A 5 26.07 38.91 8.10
C THR A 5 24.80 38.37 7.50
N SER A 6 24.90 37.68 6.38
CA SER A 6 23.81 36.87 5.85
C SER A 6 23.57 35.67 6.77
N LYS A 7 22.49 35.76 7.56
CA LYS A 7 21.95 34.60 8.27
C LYS A 7 21.47 33.57 7.23
N LYS A 8 22.22 32.48 7.06
CA LYS A 8 21.70 31.27 6.44
C LYS A 8 20.51 30.83 7.28
N LYS A 9 19.30 30.99 6.76
CA LYS A 9 18.13 30.25 7.26
C LYS A 9 18.37 28.80 6.99
N ASN A 10 18.71 28.04 8.01
CA ASN A 10 18.56 26.58 8.02
C ASN A 10 17.06 26.29 7.89
N SER A 11 16.58 26.10 6.69
CA SER A 11 15.25 25.60 6.46
C SER A 11 15.29 24.08 6.57
N ASP A 12 15.29 23.55 7.80
CA ASP A 12 14.92 22.16 8.12
C ASP A 12 13.41 21.93 7.99
N SER A 13 12.75 22.59 7.05
CA SER A 13 11.40 22.21 6.65
C SER A 13 11.53 20.97 5.79
N LYS A 14 11.39 19.78 6.42
CA LYS A 14 11.23 18.54 5.67
C LYS A 14 10.07 18.74 4.71
N GLU A 15 10.35 18.60 3.41
CA GLU A 15 9.30 18.58 2.41
C GLU A 15 8.28 17.52 2.76
N THR A 16 7.02 17.84 2.59
CA THR A 16 5.90 16.92 2.81
C THR A 16 5.11 16.73 1.52
N VAL A 17 4.42 15.63 1.45
CA VAL A 17 3.46 15.31 0.40
C VAL A 17 2.07 15.28 1.02
N THR A 18 1.15 16.04 0.47
CA THR A 18 -0.23 16.10 0.91
C THR A 18 -1.00 14.91 0.35
N ILE A 19 -1.51 14.07 1.23
CA ILE A 19 -2.32 12.89 0.87
C ILE A 19 -3.73 13.05 1.42
N LYS A 20 -4.71 12.89 0.55
CA LYS A 20 -6.12 12.85 0.92
C LYS A 20 -6.55 11.39 1.13
N ASN A 21 -6.90 11.06 2.37
CA ASN A 21 -7.48 9.77 2.70
C ASN A 21 -9.00 9.85 2.62
N SER A 22 -9.62 8.88 1.96
CA SER A 22 -11.07 8.71 1.96
C SER A 22 -11.38 7.22 1.91
N PHE A 23 -11.90 6.68 3.00
CA PHE A 23 -12.20 5.25 3.11
C PHE A 23 -13.28 5.00 4.16
N GLU A 24 -13.86 3.82 4.11
CA GLU A 24 -14.79 3.36 5.14
C GLU A 24 -14.05 2.52 6.18
N ALA A 25 -14.13 2.93 7.44
CA ALA A 25 -13.64 2.15 8.57
C ALA A 25 -14.79 1.35 9.16
N SER A 26 -14.60 0.05 9.37
CA SER A 26 -15.51 -0.74 10.18
C SER A 26 -15.46 -0.30 11.65
N GLY A 27 -16.48 -0.65 12.43
CA GLY A 27 -16.55 -0.33 13.87
C GLY A 27 -15.46 -1.01 14.70
N LYS A 28 -15.76 -1.32 15.96
CA LYS A 28 -14.75 -1.80 16.91
C LYS A 28 -14.03 -3.10 16.50
N GLU A 29 -14.72 -3.96 15.79
CA GLU A 29 -14.16 -5.23 15.30
C GLU A 29 -14.77 -5.45 13.93
N ASN A 30 -14.10 -5.68 12.89
CA ASN A 30 -14.51 -5.94 11.50
C ASN A 30 -15.93 -6.55 11.29
N ASN A 31 -16.83 -6.33 12.21
CA ASN A 31 -18.21 -6.80 12.25
C ASN A 31 -19.14 -5.83 11.52
N GLY A 32 -19.03 -5.77 10.28
CA GLY A 32 -19.95 -5.51 9.21
C GLY A 32 -20.96 -4.37 9.27
N SER A 33 -21.47 -3.95 10.41
CA SER A 33 -22.67 -3.10 10.44
C SER A 33 -22.41 -1.61 10.71
N ASP A 34 -21.30 -1.23 11.30
CA ASP A 34 -21.00 0.14 11.67
C ASP A 34 -19.84 0.71 10.88
N LYS A 35 -20.07 0.93 9.58
CA LYS A 35 -19.07 1.59 8.73
C LYS A 35 -19.12 3.09 8.90
N LYS A 36 -18.00 3.68 9.28
CA LYS A 36 -17.81 5.11 9.35
C LYS A 36 -16.92 5.58 8.20
N LYS A 37 -17.40 6.55 7.44
CA LYS A 37 -16.57 7.20 6.43
C LYS A 37 -15.54 8.09 7.11
N ILE A 38 -14.26 7.83 6.81
CA ILE A 38 -13.14 8.66 7.23
C ILE A 38 -12.61 9.42 6.03
N SER A 39 -12.55 10.72 6.18
CA SER A 39 -12.00 11.62 5.17
C SER A 39 -11.09 12.61 5.87
N ASN A 40 -9.81 12.57 5.57
CA ASN A 40 -8.85 13.50 6.12
C ASN A 40 -7.72 13.79 5.12
N THR A 41 -6.94 14.80 5.45
CA THR A 41 -5.72 15.17 4.72
C THR A 41 -4.53 15.06 5.65
N VAL A 42 -3.51 14.34 5.23
CA VAL A 42 -2.28 14.16 6.01
C VAL A 42 -1.08 14.69 5.22
N GLU A 43 -0.15 15.31 5.95
CA GLU A 43 1.13 15.74 5.40
C GLU A 43 2.17 14.65 5.69
N VAL A 44 2.51 13.88 4.68
CA VAL A 44 3.47 12.76 4.81
C VAL A 44 4.88 13.29 4.55
N PRO A 45 5.85 13.04 5.43
CA PRO A 45 7.23 13.43 5.14
C PRO A 45 7.72 12.75 3.86
N LYS A 46 8.33 13.52 2.98
CA LYS A 46 8.91 13.02 1.74
C LYS A 46 10.13 12.13 2.05
N ASN A 47 10.25 11.02 1.36
CA ASN A 47 11.27 10.00 1.62
C ASN A 47 11.26 9.51 3.07
N PRO A 48 10.12 9.00 3.57
CA PRO A 48 10.06 8.49 4.93
C PRO A 48 11.06 7.34 5.12
N LYS A 49 11.72 7.33 6.26
CA LYS A 49 12.83 6.38 6.54
C LYS A 49 12.32 5.02 7.00
N ASN A 50 11.21 5.02 7.74
CA ASN A 50 10.68 3.82 8.37
C ASN A 50 9.19 3.70 8.05
N ALA A 51 8.84 2.88 7.08
CA ALA A 51 7.45 2.58 6.77
C ALA A 51 7.02 1.25 7.41
N VAL A 52 5.85 1.23 8.01
CA VAL A 52 5.11 0.00 8.29
C VAL A 52 4.05 -0.13 7.20
N VAL A 53 4.05 -1.26 6.50
CA VAL A 53 3.20 -1.47 5.33
C VAL A 53 2.29 -2.66 5.58
N LEU A 54 1.00 -2.39 5.77
CA LEU A 54 -0.02 -3.38 6.10
C LEU A 54 -0.91 -3.70 4.89
N ASP A 55 -0.30 -3.73 3.72
CA ASP A 55 -0.93 -4.09 2.46
C ASP A 55 0.10 -4.65 1.48
N TYR A 56 -0.16 -5.86 0.95
CA TYR A 56 0.80 -6.53 0.07
C TYR A 56 0.88 -5.88 -1.32
N GLY A 57 -0.20 -5.29 -1.79
CA GLY A 57 -0.18 -4.53 -3.04
C GLY A 57 0.73 -3.31 -2.96
N ALA A 58 0.68 -2.57 -1.85
CA ALA A 58 1.58 -1.45 -1.61
C ALA A 58 3.04 -1.90 -1.46
N LEU A 59 3.29 -3.04 -0.79
CA LEU A 59 4.64 -3.63 -0.71
C LEU A 59 5.22 -3.93 -2.10
N ASP A 60 4.42 -4.49 -2.99
CA ASP A 60 4.82 -4.77 -4.36
C ASP A 60 5.19 -3.49 -5.12
N VAL A 61 4.38 -2.45 -5.00
CA VAL A 61 4.66 -1.15 -5.60
C VAL A 61 5.96 -0.56 -5.04
N LEU A 62 6.16 -0.58 -3.73
CA LEU A 62 7.39 -0.07 -3.10
C LEU A 62 8.62 -0.84 -3.57
N LYS A 63 8.51 -2.15 -3.73
CA LYS A 63 9.56 -2.98 -4.33
C LYS A 63 9.88 -2.54 -5.76
N GLU A 64 8.88 -2.38 -6.61
CA GLU A 64 9.05 -1.94 -7.99
C GLU A 64 9.58 -0.52 -8.11
N LEU A 65 9.23 0.36 -7.17
CA LEU A 65 9.80 1.70 -7.08
C LEU A 65 11.28 1.70 -6.63
N GLY A 66 11.79 0.55 -6.19
CA GLY A 66 13.16 0.43 -5.71
C GLY A 66 13.39 0.97 -4.29
N VAL A 67 12.36 1.03 -3.47
CA VAL A 67 12.42 1.58 -2.11
C VAL A 67 12.09 0.56 -1.02
N ALA A 68 12.26 -0.73 -1.30
CA ALA A 68 12.05 -1.80 -0.32
C ALA A 68 12.87 -1.62 0.96
N ASP A 69 14.02 -0.99 0.88
CA ASP A 69 14.88 -0.68 2.02
C ASP A 69 14.29 0.37 2.97
N LYS A 70 13.27 1.09 2.56
CA LYS A 70 12.52 2.04 3.39
C LYS A 70 11.39 1.38 4.19
N VAL A 71 11.07 0.14 3.89
CA VAL A 71 10.13 -0.66 4.66
C VAL A 71 10.82 -1.18 5.91
N LYS A 72 10.22 -0.96 7.07
CA LYS A 72 10.76 -1.42 8.36
C LYS A 72 9.97 -2.58 8.94
N GLY A 73 8.67 -2.58 8.73
CA GLY A 73 7.78 -3.62 9.24
C GLY A 73 6.65 -3.95 8.27
N LEU A 74 6.21 -5.18 8.31
CA LEU A 74 5.14 -5.72 7.48
C LEU A 74 4.57 -7.00 8.08
N PRO A 75 3.34 -7.40 7.72
CA PRO A 75 2.77 -8.63 8.25
C PRO A 75 3.32 -9.85 7.50
N LYS A 76 4.09 -10.67 8.20
CA LYS A 76 4.65 -11.90 7.66
C LYS A 76 3.84 -13.14 8.04
N GLY A 77 3.04 -13.04 9.10
CA GLY A 77 2.37 -14.18 9.71
C GLY A 77 3.33 -15.10 10.45
N GLU A 78 2.82 -16.18 11.00
CA GLU A 78 3.63 -17.20 11.65
C GLU A 78 4.49 -17.94 10.61
N ASN A 79 5.78 -18.07 10.85
CA ASN A 79 6.74 -18.69 9.94
C ASN A 79 6.70 -18.14 8.49
N ASN A 80 6.46 -16.85 8.33
CA ASN A 80 6.35 -16.17 7.03
C ASN A 80 5.18 -16.70 6.15
N GLN A 81 4.22 -17.39 6.72
CA GLN A 81 3.13 -18.04 5.95
C GLN A 81 2.18 -17.05 5.26
N SER A 82 2.09 -15.82 5.76
CA SER A 82 1.23 -14.79 5.14
C SER A 82 1.83 -14.15 3.90
N LEU A 83 3.14 -14.29 3.67
CA LEU A 83 3.81 -13.67 2.54
C LEU A 83 3.59 -14.43 1.23
N PRO A 84 3.06 -13.78 0.18
CA PRO A 84 3.05 -14.36 -1.16
C PRO A 84 4.47 -14.55 -1.69
N LYS A 85 4.67 -15.50 -2.61
CA LYS A 85 5.98 -15.82 -3.17
C LYS A 85 6.69 -14.64 -3.81
N PHE A 86 5.96 -13.76 -4.49
CA PHE A 86 6.55 -12.60 -5.15
C PHE A 86 7.10 -11.56 -4.17
N LEU A 87 6.83 -11.70 -2.87
CA LEU A 87 7.36 -10.87 -1.78
C LEU A 87 8.37 -11.63 -0.90
N ASP A 88 8.99 -12.67 -1.41
CA ASP A 88 9.95 -13.51 -0.67
C ASP A 88 11.12 -12.72 -0.07
N GLU A 89 11.53 -11.64 -0.69
CA GLU A 89 12.60 -10.78 -0.15
C GLU A 89 12.27 -10.19 1.22
N PHE A 90 10.98 -10.01 1.52
CA PHE A 90 10.51 -9.47 2.80
C PHE A 90 10.53 -10.50 3.93
N LYS A 91 10.89 -11.75 3.66
CA LYS A 91 11.15 -12.76 4.71
C LYS A 91 12.41 -12.46 5.51
N ASP A 92 13.31 -11.67 4.97
CA ASP A 92 14.56 -11.28 5.63
C ASP A 92 14.27 -10.71 7.03
N ASP A 93 15.07 -11.13 8.02
CA ASP A 93 14.89 -10.75 9.42
C ASP A 93 15.09 -9.24 9.69
N LYS A 94 15.69 -8.52 8.76
CA LYS A 94 15.76 -7.05 8.86
C LYS A 94 14.40 -6.36 8.86
N TYR A 95 13.40 -7.02 8.28
CA TYR A 95 12.01 -6.54 8.31
C TYR A 95 11.31 -7.10 9.54
N ILE A 96 10.72 -6.22 10.34
CA ILE A 96 9.97 -6.57 11.53
C ILE A 96 8.64 -7.22 11.12
N ASN A 97 8.32 -8.36 11.71
CA ASN A 97 7.03 -9.01 11.51
C ASN A 97 5.96 -8.33 12.39
N THR A 98 5.00 -7.66 11.78
CA THR A 98 3.90 -6.99 12.49
C THR A 98 2.68 -7.88 12.73
N GLY A 99 2.81 -9.19 12.54
CA GLY A 99 1.73 -10.15 12.73
C GLY A 99 1.05 -10.54 11.43
N ASN A 100 -0.26 -10.42 11.37
CA ASN A 100 -1.04 -10.64 10.16
C ASN A 100 -2.07 -9.51 9.97
N LEU A 101 -2.78 -9.52 8.85
CA LEU A 101 -3.74 -8.46 8.53
C LEU A 101 -4.99 -8.49 9.41
N LYS A 102 -5.33 -9.62 10.01
CA LYS A 102 -6.46 -9.75 10.94
C LYS A 102 -6.08 -9.30 12.35
N GLU A 103 -4.86 -9.62 12.78
CA GLU A 103 -4.33 -9.32 14.10
C GLU A 103 -2.99 -8.60 13.96
N VAL A 104 -3.04 -7.29 14.06
CA VAL A 104 -1.84 -6.44 14.05
C VAL A 104 -1.18 -6.51 15.42
N ASN A 105 0.12 -6.78 15.43
CA ASN A 105 0.93 -6.69 16.64
C ASN A 105 1.41 -5.25 16.83
N PHE A 106 0.71 -4.49 17.66
CA PHE A 106 1.00 -3.06 17.87
C PHE A 106 2.32 -2.80 18.58
N ASP A 107 2.80 -3.72 19.41
CA ASP A 107 4.13 -3.62 20.03
C ASP A 107 5.22 -3.69 18.94
N LYS A 108 5.04 -4.52 17.94
CA LYS A 108 5.95 -4.61 16.81
C LYS A 108 5.87 -3.37 15.90
N VAL A 109 4.68 -2.83 15.70
CA VAL A 109 4.51 -1.54 15.02
C VAL A 109 5.27 -0.44 15.76
N ALA A 110 5.12 -0.36 17.07
CA ALA A 110 5.83 0.60 17.92
C ALA A 110 7.35 0.42 17.83
N SER A 111 7.84 -0.82 17.83
CA SER A 111 9.27 -1.13 17.74
C SER A 111 9.89 -0.73 16.40
N ALA A 112 9.09 -0.69 15.34
CA ALA A 112 9.54 -0.22 14.02
C ALA A 112 9.78 1.29 13.98
N LYS A 113 9.25 2.05 14.92
CA LYS A 113 9.32 3.52 14.98
C LYS A 113 8.95 4.16 13.64
N PRO A 114 7.75 3.86 13.10
CA PRO A 114 7.39 4.33 11.78
C PRO A 114 7.17 5.84 11.75
N ASP A 115 7.50 6.44 10.64
CA ASP A 115 7.09 7.81 10.28
C ASP A 115 5.86 7.80 9.35
N VAL A 116 5.57 6.65 8.73
CA VAL A 116 4.36 6.42 7.94
C VAL A 116 3.86 4.98 8.14
N ILE A 117 2.55 4.81 8.19
CA ILE A 117 1.87 3.52 8.21
C ILE A 117 0.90 3.47 7.03
N PHE A 118 1.10 2.51 6.14
CA PHE A 118 0.19 2.27 5.01
C PHE A 118 -0.81 1.18 5.39
N ILE A 119 -2.09 1.50 5.28
CA ILE A 119 -3.20 0.60 5.63
C ILE A 119 -4.14 0.38 4.47
N SER A 120 -4.89 -0.71 4.50
CA SER A 120 -5.95 -1.01 3.55
C SER A 120 -7.20 -1.52 4.28
N GLY A 121 -8.19 -2.02 3.54
CA GLY A 121 -9.51 -2.32 4.09
C GLY A 121 -9.54 -3.22 5.32
N ARG A 122 -8.68 -4.23 5.36
CA ARG A 122 -8.63 -5.17 6.50
C ARG A 122 -8.12 -4.56 7.79
N THR A 123 -7.28 -3.55 7.70
CA THR A 123 -6.66 -2.90 8.85
C THR A 123 -7.31 -1.56 9.21
N ALA A 124 -8.22 -1.08 8.36
CA ALA A 124 -8.89 0.21 8.52
C ALA A 124 -10.17 0.08 9.37
N ASN A 125 -10.02 -0.29 10.64
CA ASN A 125 -11.09 -0.23 11.62
C ASN A 125 -10.75 0.78 12.73
N GLN A 126 -11.76 1.23 13.46
CA GLN A 126 -11.57 2.28 14.46
C GLN A 126 -10.63 1.85 15.59
N LYS A 127 -10.70 0.58 15.99
CA LYS A 127 -9.80 0.03 17.01
C LYS A 127 -8.34 0.14 16.56
N ASN A 128 -8.04 -0.30 15.35
CA ASN A 128 -6.69 -0.25 14.81
C ASN A 128 -6.20 1.19 14.65
N LEU A 129 -7.04 2.10 14.15
CA LEU A 129 -6.67 3.51 14.01
C LEU A 129 -6.30 4.14 15.36
N ASP A 130 -7.06 3.84 16.40
CA ASP A 130 -6.76 4.30 17.76
C ASP A 130 -5.46 3.69 18.29
N GLU A 131 -5.24 2.41 18.05
CA GLU A 131 -4.02 1.71 18.44
C GLU A 131 -2.78 2.20 17.69
N PHE A 132 -2.89 2.54 16.41
CA PHE A 132 -1.76 3.14 15.66
C PHE A 132 -1.35 4.48 16.27
N LYS A 133 -2.30 5.30 16.70
CA LYS A 133 -2.01 6.57 17.37
C LYS A 133 -1.27 6.38 18.68
N LYS A 134 -1.60 5.32 19.43
CA LYS A 134 -0.92 4.98 20.68
C LYS A 134 0.47 4.41 20.42
N ALA A 135 0.58 3.48 19.47
CA ALA A 135 1.84 2.79 19.17
C ALA A 135 2.85 3.70 18.49
N ALA A 136 2.40 4.59 17.62
CA ALA A 136 3.24 5.45 16.80
C ALA A 136 2.60 6.84 16.63
N PRO A 137 2.59 7.70 17.67
CA PRO A 137 1.86 8.97 17.65
C PRO A 137 2.37 9.96 16.60
N LYS A 138 3.61 9.82 16.14
CA LYS A 138 4.21 10.67 15.10
C LYS A 138 4.01 10.15 13.69
N ALA A 139 3.58 8.89 13.54
CA ALA A 139 3.39 8.29 12.22
C ALA A 139 2.15 8.86 11.52
N LYS A 140 2.29 9.12 10.23
CA LYS A 140 1.16 9.47 9.37
C LYS A 140 0.53 8.19 8.84
N VAL A 141 -0.79 8.10 8.90
CA VAL A 141 -1.53 6.94 8.39
C VAL A 141 -2.06 7.26 7.01
N VAL A 142 -1.68 6.45 6.03
CA VAL A 142 -2.06 6.59 4.62
C VAL A 142 -2.84 5.36 4.18
N TYR A 143 -4.04 5.59 3.65
CA TYR A 143 -4.87 4.53 3.10
C TYR A 143 -4.47 4.21 1.67
N VAL A 144 -4.16 2.95 1.41
CA VAL A 144 -3.77 2.44 0.08
C VAL A 144 -4.69 1.32 -0.40
N GLY A 145 -5.87 1.23 0.17
CA GLY A 145 -6.87 0.27 -0.28
C GLY A 145 -7.51 0.66 -1.61
N THR A 146 -8.31 -0.25 -2.11
CA THR A 146 -9.07 -0.09 -3.35
C THR A 146 -10.54 -0.39 -3.10
N SER A 147 -11.42 0.14 -3.93
CA SER A 147 -12.84 -0.21 -3.95
C SER A 147 -13.17 -1.05 -5.18
N ASP A 148 -14.16 -1.91 -5.07
CA ASP A 148 -14.58 -2.78 -6.17
C ASP A 148 -15.03 -1.98 -7.39
N ASP A 149 -15.73 -0.84 -7.18
CA ASP A 149 -16.25 0.00 -8.25
C ASP A 149 -15.17 0.80 -9.01
N ASN A 150 -14.02 1.05 -8.38
CA ASN A 150 -12.97 1.90 -8.92
C ASN A 150 -11.57 1.26 -8.78
N LEU A 151 -11.50 -0.07 -8.90
CA LEU A 151 -10.28 -0.82 -8.60
C LEU A 151 -9.04 -0.30 -9.34
N ILE A 152 -9.11 -0.18 -10.66
CA ILE A 152 -7.96 0.27 -11.48
C ILE A 152 -7.60 1.71 -11.17
N LYS A 153 -8.58 2.57 -11.07
CA LYS A 153 -8.39 3.98 -10.74
C LYS A 153 -7.72 4.15 -9.39
N ASP A 154 -8.19 3.41 -8.38
CA ASP A 154 -7.61 3.45 -7.04
C ASP A 154 -6.19 2.92 -7.01
N MET A 155 -5.91 1.82 -7.71
CA MET A 155 -4.56 1.27 -7.84
C MET A 155 -3.58 2.27 -8.45
N LYS A 156 -3.99 2.92 -9.54
CA LYS A 156 -3.17 3.93 -10.22
C LYS A 156 -2.93 5.15 -9.33
N LYS A 157 -3.96 5.58 -8.61
CA LYS A 157 -3.85 6.69 -7.66
C LYS A 157 -2.91 6.38 -6.50
N ASN A 158 -3.04 5.19 -5.93
CA ASN A 158 -2.15 4.74 -4.86
C ASN A 158 -0.70 4.68 -5.34
N THR A 159 -0.47 4.18 -6.54
CA THR A 159 0.87 4.14 -7.16
C THR A 159 1.44 5.54 -7.36
N GLU A 160 0.65 6.49 -7.87
CA GLU A 160 1.06 7.89 -8.00
C GLU A 160 1.44 8.49 -6.66
N ASN A 161 0.63 8.26 -5.62
CA ASN A 161 0.88 8.78 -4.28
C ASN A 161 2.17 8.21 -3.69
N LEU A 162 2.40 6.91 -3.82
CA LEU A 162 3.64 6.27 -3.39
C LEU A 162 4.85 6.84 -4.15
N GLY A 163 4.72 7.08 -5.45
CA GLY A 163 5.74 7.73 -6.24
C GLY A 163 6.08 9.13 -5.75
N LYS A 164 5.09 9.93 -5.39
CA LYS A 164 5.28 11.27 -4.81
C LYS A 164 5.96 11.21 -3.45
N ILE A 165 5.50 10.32 -2.57
CA ILE A 165 6.05 10.17 -1.22
C ILE A 165 7.53 9.80 -1.26
N TYR A 166 7.93 8.90 -2.16
CA TYR A 166 9.30 8.39 -2.24
C TYR A 166 10.16 9.05 -3.32
N ASP A 167 9.68 10.10 -3.92
CA ASP A 167 10.40 10.82 -5.00
C ASP A 167 10.76 9.91 -6.19
N LYS A 168 9.80 9.09 -6.57
CA LYS A 168 9.89 8.10 -7.66
C LYS A 168 8.75 8.25 -8.66
N GLU A 169 8.38 9.48 -9.00
CA GLU A 169 7.21 9.77 -9.83
C GLU A 169 7.34 9.17 -11.24
N ASP A 170 8.53 9.18 -11.82
CA ASP A 170 8.75 8.60 -13.16
C ASP A 170 8.57 7.07 -13.18
N LYS A 171 9.07 6.38 -12.16
CA LYS A 171 8.85 4.95 -12.01
C LYS A 171 7.38 4.63 -11.75
N ALA A 172 6.68 5.42 -10.96
CA ALA A 172 5.26 5.28 -10.71
C ALA A 172 4.44 5.43 -12.01
N LYS A 173 4.77 6.40 -12.84
CA LYS A 173 4.14 6.58 -14.16
C LYS A 173 4.37 5.35 -15.06
N LYS A 174 5.57 4.79 -15.04
CA LYS A 174 5.88 3.57 -15.80
C LYS A 174 5.07 2.37 -15.31
N ILE A 175 4.94 2.18 -14.01
CA ILE A 175 4.10 1.11 -13.43
C ILE A 175 2.66 1.26 -13.92
N ASN A 176 2.10 2.46 -13.90
CA ASN A 176 0.74 2.73 -14.35
C ASN A 176 0.56 2.52 -15.87
N LYS A 177 1.54 2.90 -16.68
CA LYS A 177 1.53 2.62 -18.13
C LYS A 177 1.60 1.12 -18.42
N ASP A 178 2.43 0.39 -17.69
CA ASP A 178 2.54 -1.06 -17.83
C ASP A 178 1.23 -1.75 -17.43
N LEU A 179 0.56 -1.27 -16.40
CA LEU A 179 -0.77 -1.74 -16.01
C LEU A 179 -1.80 -1.51 -17.12
N ASP A 180 -1.87 -0.29 -17.66
CA ASP A 180 -2.78 0.05 -18.75
C ASP A 180 -2.55 -0.83 -19.99
N ARG A 181 -1.29 -1.09 -20.34
CA ARG A 181 -0.92 -1.96 -21.44
C ARG A 181 -1.35 -3.40 -21.20
N LYS A 182 -1.11 -3.95 -20.01
CA LYS A 182 -1.56 -5.30 -19.63
C LYS A 182 -3.07 -5.44 -19.74
N ILE A 183 -3.82 -4.42 -19.28
CA ILE A 183 -5.28 -4.39 -19.38
C ILE A 183 -5.72 -4.37 -20.83
N SER A 184 -5.12 -3.51 -21.65
CA SER A 184 -5.43 -3.40 -23.08
C SER A 184 -5.13 -4.71 -23.82
N ASP A 185 -3.96 -5.32 -23.58
CA ASP A 185 -3.58 -6.61 -24.19
C ASP A 185 -4.54 -7.73 -23.77
N MET A 186 -5.00 -7.74 -22.54
CA MET A 186 -5.97 -8.71 -22.06
C MET A 186 -7.34 -8.53 -22.74
N LYS A 187 -7.79 -7.30 -22.96
CA LYS A 187 -9.04 -7.00 -23.67
C LYS A 187 -8.98 -7.43 -25.14
N ASP A 188 -7.85 -7.25 -25.80
CA ASP A 188 -7.67 -7.61 -27.22
C ASP A 188 -7.64 -9.13 -27.43
N LYS A 189 -7.31 -9.92 -26.43
CA LYS A 189 -7.20 -11.38 -26.50
C LYS A 189 -8.46 -12.12 -26.02
N THR A 190 -9.61 -11.47 -25.97
CA THR A 190 -10.81 -11.94 -25.25
C THR A 190 -11.51 -13.18 -25.80
N LYS A 191 -11.17 -13.73 -26.98
CA LYS A 191 -11.87 -14.91 -27.51
C LYS A 191 -11.49 -16.24 -26.82
N ASP A 192 -10.26 -16.34 -26.27
CA ASP A 192 -9.80 -17.47 -25.45
C ASP A 192 -9.41 -17.02 -24.04
N PHE A 193 -9.94 -15.93 -23.66
CA PHE A 193 -9.44 -15.10 -22.57
C PHE A 193 -9.49 -15.79 -21.22
N ASN A 194 -10.59 -16.48 -20.92
CA ASN A 194 -10.87 -17.02 -19.60
C ASN A 194 -9.81 -17.99 -19.10
N LYS A 195 -9.43 -18.94 -19.96
CA LYS A 195 -8.45 -19.97 -19.60
C LYS A 195 -7.01 -19.45 -19.65
N LYS A 196 -6.69 -18.60 -20.64
CA LYS A 196 -5.33 -18.08 -20.80
C LYS A 196 -4.93 -17.08 -19.72
N VAL A 197 -5.82 -16.20 -19.31
CA VAL A 197 -5.53 -15.25 -18.24
C VAL A 197 -5.33 -15.97 -16.93
N MET A 198 -6.23 -16.88 -16.58
CA MET A 198 -6.07 -17.67 -15.36
C MET A 198 -4.78 -18.48 -15.38
N TYR A 199 -4.44 -19.06 -16.53
CA TYR A 199 -3.20 -19.81 -16.72
C TYR A 199 -1.95 -18.93 -16.57
N LEU A 200 -1.92 -17.76 -17.21
CA LEU A 200 -0.80 -16.81 -17.13
C LEU A 200 -0.63 -16.27 -15.72
N LEU A 201 -1.72 -15.87 -15.09
CA LEU A 201 -1.69 -15.34 -13.72
C LEU A 201 -1.21 -16.40 -12.72
N VAL A 202 -1.63 -17.66 -12.89
CA VAL A 202 -1.18 -18.77 -12.04
C VAL A 202 0.31 -19.07 -12.25
N ASN A 203 0.76 -19.14 -13.49
CA ASN A 203 2.15 -19.54 -13.80
C ASN A 203 3.17 -18.44 -13.54
N GLU A 204 2.79 -17.19 -13.65
CA GLU A 204 3.68 -16.07 -13.37
C GLU A 204 3.68 -15.68 -11.89
N GLY A 205 2.94 -16.40 -11.05
CA GLY A 205 2.85 -16.11 -9.63
C GLY A 205 2.03 -14.87 -9.27
N GLU A 206 1.42 -14.25 -10.26
CA GLU A 206 0.63 -13.03 -10.10
C GLU A 206 -0.77 -13.30 -9.54
N LEU A 207 -1.22 -14.56 -9.54
CA LEU A 207 -2.56 -14.93 -9.09
C LEU A 207 -2.79 -14.65 -7.60
N SER A 208 -1.76 -14.73 -6.78
CA SER A 208 -1.86 -14.37 -5.36
C SER A 208 -2.20 -12.90 -5.17
N THR A 209 -1.78 -12.06 -6.11
CA THR A 209 -2.14 -10.64 -6.17
C THR A 209 -3.51 -10.42 -6.83
N PHE A 210 -3.91 -11.32 -7.73
CA PHE A 210 -5.09 -11.22 -8.58
C PHE A 210 -6.24 -12.15 -8.18
N GLY A 211 -6.09 -12.99 -7.16
CA GLY A 211 -7.15 -13.89 -6.69
C GLY A 211 -8.39 -13.13 -6.16
N PRO A 212 -9.52 -13.81 -5.92
CA PRO A 212 -10.78 -13.15 -5.54
C PRO A 212 -10.70 -12.24 -4.32
N GLY A 213 -9.74 -12.43 -3.46
CA GLY A 213 -9.44 -11.53 -2.33
C GLY A 213 -8.19 -10.69 -2.52
N GLY A 214 -7.54 -10.80 -3.67
CA GLY A 214 -6.31 -10.08 -3.99
C GLY A 214 -6.57 -8.74 -4.65
N ARG A 215 -5.51 -7.93 -4.77
CA ARG A 215 -5.57 -6.57 -5.32
C ARG A 215 -6.18 -6.49 -6.72
N PHE A 216 -5.92 -7.49 -7.57
CA PHE A 216 -6.38 -7.54 -8.96
C PHE A 216 -7.54 -8.51 -9.18
N GLY A 217 -8.06 -9.16 -8.13
CA GLY A 217 -9.16 -10.12 -8.27
C GLY A 217 -10.40 -9.49 -8.89
N GLY A 218 -10.80 -8.29 -8.44
CA GLY A 218 -11.87 -7.52 -9.04
C GLY A 218 -11.58 -7.11 -10.48
N LEU A 219 -10.33 -6.82 -10.81
CA LEU A 219 -9.92 -6.52 -12.19
C LEU A 219 -10.19 -7.68 -13.14
N VAL A 220 -9.83 -8.90 -12.74
CA VAL A 220 -10.03 -10.10 -13.58
C VAL A 220 -11.51 -10.42 -13.68
N PHE A 221 -12.25 -10.40 -12.56
CA PHE A 221 -13.63 -10.84 -12.52
C PHE A 221 -14.61 -9.77 -13.00
N ASP A 222 -14.40 -8.50 -12.66
CA ASP A 222 -15.34 -7.42 -13.00
C ASP A 222 -15.00 -6.72 -14.32
N THR A 223 -13.76 -6.34 -14.53
CA THR A 223 -13.36 -5.59 -15.74
C THR A 223 -13.41 -6.44 -16.99
N LEU A 224 -13.17 -7.74 -16.86
CA LEU A 224 -13.07 -8.68 -17.96
C LEU A 224 -14.31 -9.54 -18.13
N GLY A 225 -15.38 -9.26 -17.37
CA GLY A 225 -16.66 -9.93 -17.48
C GLY A 225 -16.70 -11.34 -16.88
N PHE A 226 -15.73 -11.67 -16.05
CA PHE A 226 -15.75 -12.91 -15.28
C PHE A 226 -16.61 -12.74 -14.03
N LYS A 227 -17.50 -13.67 -13.81
CA LYS A 227 -18.13 -13.86 -12.50
C LYS A 227 -17.45 -15.02 -11.80
N PRO A 228 -17.10 -14.87 -10.48
CA PRO A 228 -16.56 -15.98 -9.70
C PRO A 228 -17.52 -17.17 -9.59
#